data_369a1e52d8af68664598412558f40ac8
#
_entry.id   369a1e52d8af68664598412558f40ac8
#
_cell.length_a   1.000
_cell.length_b   1.000
_cell.length_c   1.000
_cell.angle_alpha   90.00
_cell.angle_beta   90.00
_cell.angle_gamma   90.00
#
_symmetry.space_group_name_H-M   'P 1'
#
loop_
_entity.id
_entity.type
_entity.pdbx_description
1 polymer ?
#
loop_
_entity_poly.entity_id
_entity_poly.type
_entity_poly.pdbx_seq_one_letter_code
_entity_poly.pdbx_strand_id
1 'polypeptide(L)'
;MNEIRACAIIPTHNHVTALDGILVRLNEFDLPVIVIDDGSEASSGVQIRTICQSHDQVEYQRLDQNQGKGAAVIAGLAWAKDRGFSHAVQIDADGQHDLASLAPLLEAARGNPLAIVTGEPRYGADLPLARRIWRPFTNFWVAINSVSLHVPDAMCGFRVYPVEAALNLVRNSVRGRRMEFDVEIIVKAGWAGIPLLGVPVNVVYPPANFSNFDVLQDNIALSLLQTRLFFGMLLRLPRLAFRSRLQKIDADRARWSSMRERGAFWGMRTLAVVYRVLGRRVCLAAMFPVVVYFFATGGVQRRASRDFLDHAWRAGLLPQRPTLWLSFCHFLSFGVSILDKLAAWTANVPQLWSDPSLKLIEDVETSGRG
;
A
#
# COMPACT_ATOMS: atom_id res chain seq x y z
N MET A 1 1.50 4.55 30.03
CA MET A 1 1.67 4.85 28.59
C MET A 1 3.12 5.28 28.43
N ASN A 2 3.91 4.54 27.67
CA ASN A 2 5.30 4.96 27.42
C ASN A 2 5.24 6.19 26.51
N GLU A 3 5.74 7.29 27.00
CA GLU A 3 5.86 8.54 26.25
C GLU A 3 6.83 8.33 25.08
N ILE A 4 6.39 8.56 23.84
CA ILE A 4 7.28 8.47 22.69
C ILE A 4 8.15 9.72 22.63
N ARG A 5 9.46 9.54 22.47
CA ARG A 5 10.40 10.61 22.20
C ARG A 5 10.66 10.65 20.70
N ALA A 6 10.07 11.62 20.01
CA ALA A 6 10.10 11.73 18.55
C ALA A 6 11.06 12.81 18.06
N CYS A 7 11.62 12.62 16.85
CA CYS A 7 12.34 13.63 16.08
C CYS A 7 11.86 13.61 14.61
N ALA A 8 12.21 14.63 13.83
CA ALA A 8 11.97 14.67 12.39
C ALA A 8 13.26 14.38 11.62
N ILE A 9 13.13 13.62 10.51
CA ILE A 9 14.20 13.33 9.54
C ILE A 9 13.79 13.92 8.21
N ILE A 10 14.60 14.80 7.64
CA ILE A 10 14.38 15.43 6.33
C ILE A 10 15.50 15.02 5.39
N PRO A 11 15.30 13.98 4.55
CA PRO A 11 16.22 13.68 3.48
C PRO A 11 16.09 14.74 2.38
N THR A 12 17.21 15.29 1.93
CA THR A 12 17.23 16.32 0.88
C THR A 12 18.34 16.06 -0.14
N HIS A 13 18.08 16.37 -1.40
CA HIS A 13 19.08 16.42 -2.47
C HIS A 13 18.68 17.53 -3.44
N ASN A 14 19.44 18.63 -3.42
CA ASN A 14 19.20 19.85 -4.22
C ASN A 14 17.83 20.56 -3.95
N HIS A 15 17.07 20.14 -2.95
CA HIS A 15 15.81 20.79 -2.58
C HIS A 15 16.06 21.89 -1.53
N VAL A 16 16.21 23.13 -2.00
CA VAL A 16 16.46 24.31 -1.15
C VAL A 16 15.16 25.09 -0.88
N THR A 17 14.33 25.24 -1.92
CA THR A 17 13.24 26.23 -1.95
C THR A 17 12.17 26.05 -0.87
N ALA A 18 11.81 24.82 -0.54
CA ALA A 18 10.77 24.54 0.44
C ALA A 18 11.32 24.30 1.86
N LEU A 19 12.64 24.07 1.98
CA LEU A 19 13.24 23.60 3.24
C LEU A 19 13.03 24.58 4.39
N ASP A 20 13.29 25.86 4.20
CA ASP A 20 13.13 26.87 5.24
C ASP A 20 11.70 26.93 5.77
N GLY A 21 10.71 26.97 4.87
CA GLY A 21 9.29 26.95 5.25
C GLY A 21 8.88 25.68 6.01
N ILE A 22 9.46 24.52 5.69
CA ILE A 22 9.25 23.27 6.42
C ILE A 22 9.81 23.39 7.84
N LEU A 23 11.03 23.90 7.99
CA LEU A 23 11.72 24.03 9.28
C LEU A 23 11.00 25.03 10.21
N VAL A 24 10.57 26.18 9.67
CA VAL A 24 9.75 27.17 10.42
C VAL A 24 8.50 26.50 10.99
N ARG A 25 7.76 25.74 10.17
CA ARG A 25 6.55 25.06 10.62
C ARG A 25 6.82 23.93 11.60
N LEU A 26 7.94 23.21 11.47
CA LEU A 26 8.32 22.13 12.41
C LEU A 26 8.69 22.66 13.79
N ASN A 27 9.22 23.88 13.88
CA ASN A 27 9.49 24.55 15.15
C ASN A 27 8.23 24.74 16.01
N GLU A 28 7.04 24.88 15.38
CA GLU A 28 5.74 24.96 16.09
C GLU A 28 5.41 23.66 16.86
N PHE A 29 6.01 22.53 16.48
CA PHE A 29 5.77 21.20 17.08
C PHE A 29 6.81 20.85 18.15
N ASP A 30 7.80 21.70 18.42
CA ASP A 30 8.90 21.46 19.37
C ASP A 30 9.61 20.09 19.09
N LEU A 31 9.83 19.78 17.82
CA LEU A 31 10.48 18.54 17.38
C LEU A 31 11.92 18.80 16.98
N PRO A 32 12.90 18.13 17.59
CA PRO A 32 14.26 18.10 17.07
C PRO A 32 14.30 17.57 15.64
N VAL A 33 15.05 18.24 14.77
CA VAL A 33 15.12 17.94 13.35
C VAL A 33 16.54 17.58 12.94
N ILE A 34 16.71 16.54 12.14
CA ILE A 34 17.93 16.27 11.38
C ILE A 34 17.65 16.40 9.89
N VAL A 35 18.38 17.25 9.22
CA VAL A 35 18.42 17.36 7.77
C VAL A 35 19.60 16.54 7.25
N ILE A 36 19.32 15.53 6.43
CA ILE A 36 20.34 14.70 5.79
C ILE A 36 20.46 15.13 4.33
N ASP A 37 21.55 15.83 4.00
CA ASP A 37 21.92 16.21 2.64
C ASP A 37 22.57 15.01 1.93
N ASP A 38 21.87 14.43 0.97
CA ASP A 38 22.33 13.28 0.18
C ASP A 38 23.25 13.70 -0.96
N GLY A 39 24.37 14.37 -0.62
CA GLY A 39 25.38 14.75 -1.58
C GLY A 39 24.90 15.75 -2.61
N SER A 40 24.18 16.79 -2.20
CA SER A 40 23.74 17.88 -3.08
C SER A 40 24.91 18.56 -3.80
N GLU A 41 24.65 19.26 -4.89
CA GLU A 41 25.64 20.11 -5.56
C GLU A 41 26.23 21.14 -4.59
N ALA A 42 27.45 21.59 -4.84
CA ALA A 42 28.18 22.46 -3.90
C ALA A 42 27.37 23.71 -3.52
N SER A 43 26.75 24.38 -4.49
CA SER A 43 25.93 25.58 -4.28
C SER A 43 24.67 25.29 -3.42
N SER A 44 23.96 24.22 -3.74
CA SER A 44 22.76 23.80 -2.99
C SER A 44 23.12 23.33 -1.58
N GLY A 45 24.21 22.57 -1.43
CA GLY A 45 24.68 22.12 -0.12
C GLY A 45 25.06 23.25 0.84
N VAL A 46 25.69 24.31 0.33
CA VAL A 46 25.96 25.51 1.12
C VAL A 46 24.67 26.19 1.56
N GLN A 47 23.69 26.35 0.66
CA GLN A 47 22.40 26.94 0.99
C GLN A 47 21.62 26.12 2.02
N ILE A 48 21.52 24.79 1.83
CA ILE A 48 20.88 23.87 2.79
C ILE A 48 21.52 24.02 4.17
N ARG A 49 22.86 24.01 4.23
CA ARG A 49 23.59 24.17 5.49
C ARG A 49 23.31 25.51 6.15
N THR A 50 23.30 26.60 5.39
CA THR A 50 23.01 27.95 5.91
C THR A 50 21.58 28.02 6.47
N ILE A 51 20.58 27.46 5.75
CA ILE A 51 19.22 27.38 6.23
C ILE A 51 19.15 26.58 7.55
N CYS A 52 19.78 25.42 7.63
CA CYS A 52 19.77 24.63 8.87
C CYS A 52 20.41 25.37 10.05
N GLN A 53 21.49 26.15 9.81
CA GLN A 53 22.16 26.92 10.84
C GLN A 53 21.36 28.11 11.39
N SER A 54 20.32 28.56 10.68
CA SER A 54 19.40 29.60 11.14
C SER A 54 18.29 29.12 12.08
N HIS A 55 18.22 27.81 12.35
CA HIS A 55 17.22 27.19 13.21
C HIS A 55 17.88 26.42 14.36
N ASP A 56 17.60 26.78 15.60
CA ASP A 56 18.30 26.25 16.80
C ASP A 56 18.09 24.74 17.06
N GLN A 57 16.95 24.18 16.62
CA GLN A 57 16.60 22.76 16.84
C GLN A 57 16.94 21.86 15.66
N VAL A 58 17.72 22.38 14.69
CA VAL A 58 18.03 21.67 13.46
C VAL A 58 19.50 21.28 13.41
N GLU A 59 19.77 19.98 13.30
CA GLU A 59 21.09 19.47 12.96
C GLU A 59 21.19 19.21 11.45
N TYR A 60 22.40 19.35 10.93
CA TYR A 60 22.70 19.11 9.52
C TYR A 60 23.80 18.07 9.39
N GLN A 61 23.56 17.06 8.56
CA GLN A 61 24.56 16.06 8.19
C GLN A 61 24.57 15.91 6.66
N ARG A 62 25.76 15.88 6.08
CA ARG A 62 25.94 15.66 4.64
C ARG A 62 26.58 14.30 4.39
N LEU A 63 26.07 13.57 3.41
CA LEU A 63 26.69 12.39 2.85
C LEU A 63 27.71 12.80 1.76
N ASP A 64 28.78 12.05 1.60
CA ASP A 64 29.87 12.38 0.68
C ASP A 64 29.41 12.45 -0.78
N GLN A 65 28.44 11.63 -1.14
CA GLN A 65 27.86 11.55 -2.49
C GLN A 65 26.39 11.16 -2.42
N ASN A 66 25.65 11.36 -3.52
CA ASN A 66 24.26 10.91 -3.65
C ASN A 66 24.17 9.38 -3.58
N GLN A 67 23.64 8.88 -2.47
CA GLN A 67 23.40 7.46 -2.21
C GLN A 67 21.92 7.09 -2.33
N GLY A 68 21.05 8.09 -2.47
CA GLY A 68 19.62 8.00 -2.64
C GLY A 68 18.82 8.25 -1.36
N LYS A 69 17.55 8.61 -1.54
CA LYS A 69 16.63 8.98 -0.47
C LYS A 69 16.63 7.97 0.70
N GLY A 70 16.56 6.66 0.38
CA GLY A 70 16.58 5.62 1.39
C GLY A 70 17.86 5.62 2.25
N ALA A 71 19.02 5.91 1.65
CA ALA A 71 20.28 6.02 2.39
C ALA A 71 20.25 7.21 3.36
N ALA A 72 19.71 8.35 2.93
CA ALA A 72 19.55 9.52 3.78
C ALA A 72 18.58 9.27 4.95
N VAL A 73 17.45 8.59 4.70
CA VAL A 73 16.52 8.18 5.77
C VAL A 73 17.19 7.25 6.76
N ILE A 74 17.98 6.28 6.30
CA ILE A 74 18.71 5.35 7.16
C ILE A 74 19.74 6.09 8.03
N ALA A 75 20.45 7.05 7.46
CA ALA A 75 21.40 7.89 8.22
C ALA A 75 20.65 8.70 9.30
N GLY A 76 19.51 9.27 8.98
CA GLY A 76 18.66 9.96 9.95
C GLY A 76 18.11 9.06 11.05
N LEU A 77 17.73 7.82 10.72
CA LEU A 77 17.31 6.82 11.73
C LEU A 77 18.47 6.44 12.66
N ALA A 78 19.69 6.31 12.13
CA ALA A 78 20.88 6.05 12.96
C ALA A 78 21.17 7.22 13.89
N TRP A 79 21.13 8.44 13.38
CA TRP A 79 21.25 9.67 14.19
C TRP A 79 20.19 9.71 15.31
N ALA A 80 18.93 9.41 14.98
CA ALA A 80 17.86 9.38 15.97
C ALA A 80 18.10 8.35 17.07
N LYS A 81 18.62 7.15 16.71
CA LYS A 81 18.98 6.13 17.67
C LYS A 81 20.10 6.58 18.62
N ASP A 82 21.16 7.18 18.07
CA ASP A 82 22.33 7.62 18.84
C ASP A 82 21.97 8.70 19.86
N ARG A 83 20.89 9.47 19.61
CA ARG A 83 20.35 10.49 20.53
C ARG A 83 19.21 9.98 21.42
N GLY A 84 18.91 8.68 21.37
CA GLY A 84 17.92 8.04 22.22
C GLY A 84 16.48 8.37 21.87
N PHE A 85 16.19 8.79 20.62
CA PHE A 85 14.81 8.92 20.15
C PHE A 85 14.18 7.55 19.92
N SER A 86 12.96 7.38 20.40
CA SER A 86 12.21 6.14 20.19
C SER A 86 11.53 6.09 18.83
N HIS A 87 11.15 7.26 18.29
CA HIS A 87 10.43 7.41 17.03
C HIS A 87 11.07 8.50 16.18
N ALA A 88 10.97 8.33 14.85
CA ALA A 88 11.42 9.31 13.91
C ALA A 88 10.37 9.51 12.80
N VAL A 89 10.07 10.78 12.50
CA VAL A 89 9.14 11.16 11.44
C VAL A 89 9.92 11.51 10.19
N GLN A 90 9.76 10.75 9.12
CA GLN A 90 10.28 11.12 7.81
C GLN A 90 9.38 12.18 7.18
N ILE A 91 9.98 13.25 6.65
CA ILE A 91 9.31 14.34 5.94
C ILE A 91 10.14 14.67 4.70
N ASP A 92 9.54 14.62 3.52
CA ASP A 92 10.24 14.92 2.27
C ASP A 92 10.48 16.44 2.14
N ALA A 93 11.66 16.83 1.64
CA ALA A 93 12.08 18.23 1.52
C ALA A 93 11.40 19.00 0.37
N ASP A 94 10.47 18.36 -0.37
CA ASP A 94 9.80 18.95 -1.53
C ASP A 94 8.58 19.83 -1.17
N GLY A 95 8.20 19.89 0.11
CA GLY A 95 7.10 20.69 0.60
C GLY A 95 5.71 20.17 0.23
N GLN A 96 5.59 18.94 -0.29
CA GLN A 96 4.29 18.37 -0.65
C GLN A 96 3.46 17.91 0.55
N HIS A 97 4.08 17.67 1.70
CA HIS A 97 3.39 17.21 2.91
C HIS A 97 2.75 18.38 3.67
N ASP A 98 1.43 18.30 3.88
CA ASP A 98 0.76 19.21 4.79
C ASP A 98 1.12 18.86 6.24
N LEU A 99 1.95 19.70 6.86
CA LEU A 99 2.43 19.50 8.24
C LEU A 99 1.31 19.59 9.30
N ALA A 100 0.12 20.08 8.97
CA ALA A 100 -1.05 19.94 9.85
C ALA A 100 -1.40 18.48 10.13
N SER A 101 -1.00 17.55 9.24
CA SER A 101 -1.17 16.11 9.42
C SER A 101 -0.16 15.47 10.37
N LEU A 102 0.87 16.20 10.84
CA LEU A 102 1.91 15.69 11.72
C LEU A 102 1.37 15.26 13.09
N ALA A 103 0.51 16.10 13.68
CA ALA A 103 -0.09 15.80 15.00
C ALA A 103 -0.91 14.49 14.99
N PRO A 104 -1.83 14.24 14.03
CA PRO A 104 -2.50 12.95 13.89
C PRO A 104 -1.56 11.74 13.69
N LEU A 105 -0.46 11.91 12.95
CA LEU A 105 0.53 10.84 12.76
C LEU A 105 1.24 10.49 14.07
N LEU A 106 1.67 11.51 14.83
CA LEU A 106 2.32 11.31 16.13
C LEU A 106 1.35 10.73 17.17
N GLU A 107 0.08 11.13 17.16
CA GLU A 107 -0.95 10.57 18.04
C GLU A 107 -1.19 9.09 17.74
N ALA A 108 -1.30 8.72 16.46
CA ALA A 108 -1.41 7.33 16.05
C ALA A 108 -0.19 6.48 16.50
N ALA A 109 1.02 7.05 16.43
CA ALA A 109 2.24 6.42 16.90
C ALA A 109 2.27 6.28 18.43
N ARG A 110 1.80 7.28 19.19
CA ARG A 110 1.66 7.17 20.67
C ARG A 110 0.68 6.07 21.07
N GLY A 111 -0.43 5.93 20.33
CA GLY A 111 -1.40 4.85 20.55
C GLY A 111 -0.89 3.46 20.16
N ASN A 112 0.10 3.39 19.27
CA ASN A 112 0.65 2.14 18.72
C ASN A 112 2.18 2.22 18.56
N PRO A 113 2.96 2.22 19.66
CA PRO A 113 4.38 2.55 19.63
C PRO A 113 5.25 1.52 18.89
N LEU A 114 4.73 0.35 18.56
CA LEU A 114 5.43 -0.67 17.77
C LEU A 114 5.09 -0.61 16.27
N ALA A 115 4.14 0.26 15.87
CA ALA A 115 3.67 0.34 14.50
C ALA A 115 4.49 1.34 13.67
N ILE A 116 4.70 1.03 12.39
CA ILE A 116 5.04 2.05 11.40
C ILE A 116 3.73 2.74 11.01
N VAL A 117 3.66 4.06 11.24
CA VAL A 117 2.52 4.88 10.85
C VAL A 117 2.87 5.62 9.57
N THR A 118 2.06 5.48 8.53
CA THR A 118 2.29 6.13 7.24
C THR A 118 1.10 6.98 6.82
N GLY A 119 1.38 8.10 6.17
CA GLY A 119 0.34 8.93 5.59
C GLY A 119 -0.39 8.19 4.46
N GLU A 120 -1.70 8.30 4.43
CA GLU A 120 -2.55 7.91 3.30
C GLU A 120 -3.01 9.18 2.57
N PRO A 121 -2.38 9.56 1.45
CA PRO A 121 -2.65 10.80 0.80
C PRO A 121 -4.09 10.91 0.31
N ARG A 122 -4.74 12.01 0.69
CA ARG A 122 -6.01 12.45 0.11
C ARG A 122 -5.69 13.45 -0.99
N TYR A 123 -6.02 13.08 -2.22
CA TYR A 123 -5.76 13.90 -3.39
C TYR A 123 -6.97 14.75 -3.72
N GLY A 124 -6.73 16.03 -4.02
CA GLY A 124 -7.70 16.91 -4.67
C GLY A 124 -7.93 16.54 -6.14
N ALA A 125 -8.70 17.38 -6.85
CA ALA A 125 -9.00 17.20 -8.27
C ALA A 125 -7.74 17.32 -9.17
N ASP A 126 -6.70 17.97 -8.71
CA ASP A 126 -5.49 18.37 -9.46
C ASP A 126 -4.40 17.30 -9.55
N LEU A 127 -4.72 16.03 -9.24
CA LEU A 127 -3.75 14.95 -9.31
C LEU A 127 -3.30 14.65 -10.74
N PRO A 128 -2.00 14.67 -11.08
CA PRO A 128 -1.49 14.30 -12.40
C PRO A 128 -1.93 12.89 -12.80
N LEU A 129 -2.40 12.74 -14.04
CA LEU A 129 -2.96 11.48 -14.59
C LEU A 129 -2.01 10.28 -14.42
N ALA A 130 -0.72 10.48 -14.63
CA ALA A 130 0.28 9.43 -14.45
C ALA A 130 0.28 8.88 -13.01
N ARG A 131 0.29 9.75 -11.99
CA ARG A 131 0.26 9.33 -10.57
C ARG A 131 -1.06 8.65 -10.20
N ARG A 132 -2.17 9.09 -10.82
CA ARG A 132 -3.51 8.50 -10.62
C ARG A 132 -3.59 7.05 -11.09
N ILE A 133 -2.81 6.68 -12.11
CA ILE A 133 -2.78 5.33 -12.71
C ILE A 133 -1.73 4.45 -12.02
N TRP A 134 -0.49 4.92 -11.87
CA TRP A 134 0.63 4.09 -11.42
C TRP A 134 0.64 3.80 -9.91
N ARG A 135 0.11 4.71 -9.09
CA ARG A 135 0.10 4.53 -7.64
C ARG A 135 -0.81 3.38 -7.17
N PRO A 136 -2.06 3.24 -7.67
CA PRO A 136 -2.89 2.06 -7.38
C PRO A 136 -2.23 0.75 -7.84
N PHE A 137 -1.50 0.77 -8.95
CA PHE A 137 -0.78 -0.39 -9.45
C PHE A 137 0.35 -0.80 -8.50
N THR A 138 1.14 0.14 -8.01
CA THR A 138 2.18 -0.14 -7.01
C THR A 138 1.57 -0.68 -5.71
N ASN A 139 0.52 -0.05 -5.19
CA ASN A 139 -0.15 -0.49 -3.97
C ASN A 139 -0.80 -1.87 -4.12
N PHE A 140 -1.31 -2.21 -5.30
CA PHE A 140 -1.79 -3.56 -5.62
C PHE A 140 -0.67 -4.60 -5.48
N TRP A 141 0.51 -4.35 -6.06
CA TRP A 141 1.67 -5.24 -5.90
C TRP A 141 2.17 -5.31 -4.45
N VAL A 142 2.14 -4.21 -3.73
CA VAL A 142 2.48 -4.19 -2.30
C VAL A 142 1.52 -5.05 -1.49
N ALA A 143 0.21 -4.98 -1.77
CA ALA A 143 -0.79 -5.83 -1.12
C ALA A 143 -0.56 -7.32 -1.39
N ILE A 144 -0.23 -7.69 -2.65
CA ILE A 144 0.14 -9.07 -3.00
C ILE A 144 1.39 -9.49 -2.23
N ASN A 145 2.46 -8.71 -2.31
CA ASN A 145 3.75 -9.05 -1.71
C ASN A 145 3.70 -9.11 -0.18
N SER A 146 2.81 -8.37 0.45
CA SER A 146 2.58 -8.38 1.90
C SER A 146 1.61 -9.48 2.36
N VAL A 147 0.90 -10.12 1.41
CA VAL A 147 -0.21 -11.05 1.70
C VAL A 147 -1.26 -10.39 2.58
N SER A 148 -1.50 -9.09 2.40
CA SER A 148 -2.41 -8.28 3.20
C SER A 148 -3.14 -7.26 2.34
N LEU A 149 -4.46 -7.18 2.49
CA LEU A 149 -5.30 -6.16 1.85
C LEU A 149 -5.33 -4.82 2.61
N HIS A 150 -4.77 -4.80 3.82
CA HIS A 150 -4.79 -3.63 4.72
C HIS A 150 -3.40 -2.99 4.83
N VAL A 151 -2.67 -2.92 3.72
CA VAL A 151 -1.40 -2.21 3.68
C VAL A 151 -1.67 -0.76 3.33
N PRO A 152 -1.26 0.19 4.17
CA PRO A 152 -1.38 1.60 3.86
C PRO A 152 -0.50 1.98 2.67
N ASP A 153 -0.63 3.22 2.17
CA ASP A 153 0.12 3.68 1.00
C ASP A 153 1.64 3.53 1.20
N ALA A 154 2.25 2.68 0.36
CA ALA A 154 3.67 2.38 0.45
C ALA A 154 4.57 3.42 -0.22
N MET A 155 4.02 4.36 -0.98
CA MET A 155 4.78 5.39 -1.69
C MET A 155 4.78 6.74 -0.96
N CYS A 156 4.04 6.86 0.15
CA CYS A 156 4.03 8.09 0.94
C CYS A 156 5.27 8.14 1.82
N GLY A 157 6.11 9.17 1.65
CA GLY A 157 7.28 9.43 2.48
C GLY A 157 6.96 10.00 3.86
N PHE A 158 5.74 10.49 4.10
CA PHE A 158 5.35 11.04 5.39
C PHE A 158 5.03 9.90 6.37
N ARG A 159 6.01 9.52 7.18
CA ARG A 159 5.96 8.33 8.02
C ARG A 159 6.56 8.53 9.40
N VAL A 160 5.98 7.84 10.39
CA VAL A 160 6.60 7.68 11.71
C VAL A 160 7.12 6.26 11.85
N TYR A 161 8.39 6.15 12.15
CA TYR A 161 9.08 4.87 12.36
C TYR A 161 9.40 4.67 13.85
N PRO A 162 9.10 3.50 14.42
CA PRO A 162 9.80 3.04 15.63
C PRO A 162 11.28 2.80 15.26
N VAL A 163 12.19 3.65 15.76
CA VAL A 163 13.60 3.72 15.34
C VAL A 163 14.30 2.37 15.39
N GLU A 164 14.20 1.68 16.52
CA GLU A 164 14.88 0.39 16.71
C GLU A 164 14.35 -0.68 15.75
N ALA A 165 13.03 -0.78 15.59
CA ALA A 165 12.41 -1.74 14.69
C ALA A 165 12.77 -1.46 13.22
N ALA A 166 12.77 -0.19 12.81
CA ALA A 166 13.14 0.22 11.46
C ALA A 166 14.60 -0.09 11.16
N LEU A 167 15.52 0.23 12.07
CA LEU A 167 16.95 -0.07 11.90
C LEU A 167 17.22 -1.59 11.88
N ASN A 168 16.51 -2.38 12.66
CA ASN A 168 16.61 -3.83 12.62
C ASN A 168 16.13 -4.39 11.27
N LEU A 169 15.06 -3.85 10.68
CA LEU A 169 14.63 -4.21 9.34
C LEU A 169 15.69 -3.87 8.29
N VAL A 170 16.28 -2.66 8.38
CA VAL A 170 17.33 -2.20 7.47
C VAL A 170 18.54 -3.13 7.52
N ARG A 171 19.02 -3.45 8.70
CA ARG A 171 20.20 -4.32 8.89
C ARG A 171 19.97 -5.73 8.33
N ASN A 172 18.79 -6.28 8.53
CA ASN A 172 18.55 -7.70 8.27
C ASN A 172 17.91 -7.99 6.92
N SER A 173 17.24 -7.02 6.30
CA SER A 173 16.40 -7.34 5.14
C SER A 173 16.27 -6.28 4.06
N VAL A 174 16.21 -4.98 4.40
CA VAL A 174 16.02 -3.89 3.43
C VAL A 174 17.32 -3.57 2.72
N ARG A 175 17.29 -3.56 1.38
CA ARG A 175 18.46 -3.31 0.53
C ARG A 175 18.35 -2.04 -0.30
N GLY A 176 17.12 -1.59 -0.59
CA GLY A 176 16.86 -0.36 -1.32
C GLY A 176 17.50 0.85 -0.63
N ARG A 177 18.12 1.73 -1.43
CA ARG A 177 18.78 2.93 -0.95
C ARG A 177 18.21 4.19 -1.61
N ARG A 178 17.50 4.04 -2.73
CA ARG A 178 16.86 5.12 -3.47
C ARG A 178 15.35 5.17 -3.19
N MET A 179 14.53 5.51 -4.20
CA MET A 179 13.08 5.65 -4.07
C MET A 179 12.37 4.33 -3.73
N GLU A 180 12.95 3.20 -4.12
CA GLU A 180 12.43 1.87 -3.82
C GLU A 180 12.44 1.52 -2.32
N PHE A 181 13.22 2.24 -1.50
CA PHE A 181 13.29 2.05 -0.05
C PHE A 181 11.91 2.16 0.60
N ASP A 182 11.13 3.19 0.23
CA ASP A 182 9.82 3.46 0.83
C ASP A 182 8.83 2.29 0.65
N VAL A 183 8.90 1.61 -0.49
CA VAL A 183 8.09 0.43 -0.78
C VAL A 183 8.65 -0.80 -0.07
N GLU A 184 9.97 -1.01 -0.13
CA GLU A 184 10.60 -2.20 0.41
C GLU A 184 10.42 -2.30 1.92
N ILE A 185 10.60 -1.20 2.65
CA ILE A 185 10.50 -1.21 4.12
C ILE A 185 9.09 -1.57 4.60
N ILE A 186 8.05 -1.13 3.91
CA ILE A 186 6.66 -1.46 4.24
C ILE A 186 6.38 -2.95 4.04
N VAL A 187 6.76 -3.52 2.90
CA VAL A 187 6.58 -4.96 2.64
C VAL A 187 7.35 -5.80 3.65
N LYS A 188 8.59 -5.42 3.93
CA LYS A 188 9.46 -6.14 4.88
C LYS A 188 8.97 -6.01 6.33
N ALA A 189 8.42 -4.86 6.71
CA ALA A 189 7.75 -4.66 8.00
C ALA A 189 6.55 -5.62 8.14
N GLY A 190 5.71 -5.73 7.10
CA GLY A 190 4.64 -6.71 7.05
C GLY A 190 5.14 -8.15 7.23
N TRP A 191 6.22 -8.54 6.56
CA TRP A 191 6.82 -9.87 6.73
C TRP A 191 7.39 -10.11 8.13
N ALA A 192 7.97 -9.08 8.74
CA ALA A 192 8.46 -9.14 10.12
C ALA A 192 7.32 -9.10 11.15
N GLY A 193 6.10 -8.70 10.73
CA GLY A 193 4.91 -8.55 11.55
C GLY A 193 4.89 -7.30 12.41
N ILE A 194 5.61 -6.30 11.98
CA ILE A 194 5.46 -4.95 12.52
C ILE A 194 4.11 -4.43 12.06
N PRO A 195 3.26 -3.93 12.97
CA PRO A 195 1.98 -3.36 12.60
C PRO A 195 2.16 -2.16 11.67
N LEU A 196 1.27 -2.04 10.68
CA LEU A 196 1.26 -0.93 9.73
C LEU A 196 -0.06 -0.17 9.91
N LEU A 197 0.01 1.13 10.11
CA LEU A 197 -1.17 1.99 10.30
C LEU A 197 -1.16 3.10 9.25
N GLY A 198 -2.32 3.32 8.61
CA GLY A 198 -2.54 4.43 7.70
C GLY A 198 -3.26 5.58 8.41
N VAL A 199 -2.78 6.80 8.24
CA VAL A 199 -3.41 8.02 8.70
C VAL A 199 -3.68 8.91 7.48
N PRO A 200 -4.93 9.36 7.26
CA PRO A 200 -5.21 10.26 6.16
C PRO A 200 -4.42 11.55 6.26
N VAL A 201 -3.69 11.92 5.20
CA VAL A 201 -2.89 13.15 5.12
C VAL A 201 -3.25 13.94 3.87
N ASN A 202 -3.22 15.26 3.96
CA ASN A 202 -3.38 16.10 2.79
C ASN A 202 -2.04 16.26 2.07
N VAL A 203 -2.11 16.34 0.74
CA VAL A 203 -0.93 16.59 -0.11
C VAL A 203 -1.18 17.88 -0.87
N VAL A 204 -0.22 18.78 -0.78
CA VAL A 204 -0.20 20.06 -1.50
C VAL A 204 0.77 19.92 -2.66
N TYR A 205 0.39 20.42 -3.84
CA TYR A 205 1.27 20.48 -5.01
C TYR A 205 1.70 21.92 -5.24
N PRO A 206 2.92 22.32 -4.82
CA PRO A 206 3.45 23.65 -5.14
C PRO A 206 3.64 23.81 -6.65
N PRO A 207 3.35 24.99 -7.23
CA PRO A 207 3.39 25.20 -8.68
C PRO A 207 4.77 25.04 -9.33
N ALA A 208 5.85 25.06 -8.57
CA ALA A 208 7.25 25.00 -9.03
C ALA A 208 7.99 23.75 -8.54
N ASN A 209 7.37 22.60 -8.54
CA ASN A 209 7.95 21.41 -7.92
C ASN A 209 8.80 20.60 -8.90
N PHE A 210 10.12 20.57 -8.66
CA PHE A 210 11.04 19.64 -9.33
C PHE A 210 11.05 18.31 -8.58
N SER A 211 10.53 17.26 -9.22
CA SER A 211 10.62 15.90 -8.71
C SER A 211 11.96 15.30 -9.13
N ASN A 212 12.76 14.81 -8.18
CA ASN A 212 13.98 14.04 -8.46
C ASN A 212 13.70 12.60 -8.94
N PHE A 213 12.44 12.27 -9.26
CA PHE A 213 12.03 10.97 -9.75
C PHE A 213 12.41 10.81 -11.23
N ASP A 214 13.39 9.95 -11.52
CA ASP A 214 13.71 9.53 -12.88
C ASP A 214 12.73 8.46 -13.33
N VAL A 215 11.84 8.85 -14.29
CA VAL A 215 10.73 7.98 -14.72
C VAL A 215 11.21 6.62 -15.23
N LEU A 216 12.34 6.55 -15.92
CA LEU A 216 12.82 5.30 -16.49
C LEU A 216 13.59 4.46 -15.45
N GLN A 217 14.59 5.06 -14.80
CA GLN A 217 15.45 4.34 -13.86
C GLN A 217 14.69 3.90 -12.62
N ASP A 218 13.85 4.77 -12.04
CA ASP A 218 13.10 4.45 -10.83
C ASP A 218 11.99 3.43 -11.10
N ASN A 219 11.32 3.45 -12.27
CA ASN A 219 10.34 2.43 -12.61
C ASN A 219 10.99 1.06 -12.88
N ILE A 220 12.18 1.01 -13.47
CA ILE A 220 12.95 -0.25 -13.61
C ILE A 220 13.33 -0.78 -12.22
N ALA A 221 13.88 0.08 -11.35
CA ALA A 221 14.26 -0.28 -9.99
C ALA A 221 13.06 -0.80 -9.18
N LEU A 222 11.91 -0.12 -9.25
CA LEU A 222 10.66 -0.54 -8.62
C LEU A 222 10.16 -1.88 -9.18
N SER A 223 10.24 -2.09 -10.49
CA SER A 223 9.82 -3.35 -11.13
C SER A 223 10.70 -4.53 -10.70
N LEU A 224 12.00 -4.34 -10.65
CA LEU A 224 12.95 -5.32 -10.13
C LEU A 224 12.73 -5.60 -8.64
N LEU A 225 12.47 -4.55 -7.86
CA LEU A 225 12.10 -4.69 -6.46
C LEU A 225 10.83 -5.54 -6.30
N GLN A 226 9.75 -5.20 -7.02
CA GLN A 226 8.48 -5.93 -6.95
C GLN A 226 8.66 -7.41 -7.31
N THR A 227 9.44 -7.69 -8.35
CA THR A 227 9.79 -9.06 -8.76
C THR A 227 10.53 -9.80 -7.63
N ARG A 228 11.54 -9.17 -7.05
CA ARG A 228 12.29 -9.76 -5.92
C ARG A 228 11.41 -10.01 -4.71
N LEU A 229 10.53 -9.06 -4.38
CA LEU A 229 9.59 -9.18 -3.28
C LEU A 229 8.58 -10.29 -3.54
N PHE A 230 8.10 -10.44 -4.77
CA PHE A 230 7.18 -11.50 -5.16
C PHE A 230 7.77 -12.89 -4.91
N PHE A 231 8.97 -13.16 -5.41
CA PHE A 231 9.64 -14.44 -5.13
C PHE A 231 9.96 -14.61 -3.64
N GLY A 232 10.36 -13.53 -2.96
CA GLY A 232 10.58 -13.54 -1.52
C GLY A 232 9.31 -13.83 -0.71
N MET A 233 8.16 -13.36 -1.16
CA MET A 233 6.84 -13.67 -0.61
C MET A 233 6.47 -15.13 -0.81
N LEU A 234 6.67 -15.68 -2.01
CA LEU A 234 6.37 -17.09 -2.30
C LEU A 234 7.11 -18.04 -1.33
N LEU A 235 8.40 -17.79 -1.08
CA LEU A 235 9.20 -18.57 -0.13
C LEU A 235 8.70 -18.46 1.33
N ARG A 236 7.99 -17.38 1.67
CA ARG A 236 7.46 -17.11 3.01
C ARG A 236 5.97 -17.39 3.15
N LEU A 237 5.30 -17.75 2.04
CA LEU A 237 3.85 -17.88 1.97
C LEU A 237 3.24 -18.73 3.09
N PRO A 238 3.79 -19.89 3.48
CA PRO A 238 3.22 -20.69 4.57
C PRO A 238 3.20 -19.94 5.91
N ARG A 239 4.29 -19.20 6.22
CA ARG A 239 4.42 -18.41 7.46
C ARG A 239 3.51 -17.18 7.44
N LEU A 240 3.43 -16.48 6.31
CA LEU A 240 2.60 -15.29 6.14
C LEU A 240 1.10 -15.66 6.20
N ALA A 241 0.69 -16.75 5.55
CA ALA A 241 -0.68 -17.23 5.58
C ALA A 241 -1.11 -17.69 6.98
N PHE A 242 -0.22 -18.32 7.75
CA PHE A 242 -0.50 -18.69 9.14
C PHE A 242 -0.69 -17.46 10.03
N ARG A 243 0.16 -16.44 9.87
CA ARG A 243 0.11 -15.20 10.64
C ARG A 243 -1.14 -14.36 10.32
N SER A 244 -1.51 -14.25 9.05
CA SER A 244 -2.73 -13.55 8.65
C SER A 244 -3.99 -14.21 9.22
N ARG A 245 -3.97 -15.53 9.46
CA ARG A 245 -5.06 -16.25 10.15
C ARG A 245 -5.17 -15.86 11.63
N LEU A 246 -4.04 -15.74 12.34
CA LEU A 246 -4.06 -15.37 13.76
C LEU A 246 -4.56 -13.92 13.94
N GLN A 247 -4.07 -12.99 13.12
CA GLN A 247 -4.53 -11.59 13.15
C GLN A 247 -6.02 -11.45 12.81
N LYS A 248 -6.54 -12.31 11.92
CA LYS A 248 -7.96 -12.32 11.55
C LYS A 248 -8.86 -12.83 12.68
N ILE A 249 -8.41 -13.81 13.46
CA ILE A 249 -9.14 -14.32 14.63
C ILE A 249 -9.26 -13.24 15.71
N ASP A 250 -8.23 -12.44 15.92
CA ASP A 250 -8.24 -11.34 16.89
C ASP A 250 -9.06 -10.14 16.39
N ALA A 251 -9.03 -9.84 15.09
CA ALA A 251 -9.83 -8.78 14.47
C ALA A 251 -11.33 -9.12 14.36
N ASP A 252 -11.67 -10.36 14.10
CA ASP A 252 -13.07 -10.82 14.02
C ASP A 252 -13.76 -10.81 15.40
N ARG A 253 -13.01 -10.89 16.49
CA ARG A 253 -13.54 -10.66 17.84
C ARG A 253 -13.87 -9.21 18.15
N ALA A 254 -13.26 -8.25 17.43
CA ALA A 254 -13.36 -6.82 17.71
C ALA A 254 -14.27 -6.03 16.72
N ARG A 255 -14.73 -6.60 15.60
CA ARG A 255 -15.25 -5.81 14.48
C ARG A 255 -16.36 -6.41 13.63
N TRP A 256 -17.56 -6.49 14.19
CA TRP A 256 -18.78 -6.61 13.35
C TRP A 256 -19.34 -5.26 12.85
N SER A 257 -18.86 -4.11 13.32
CA SER A 257 -19.54 -2.83 13.12
C SER A 257 -18.85 -1.81 12.16
N SER A 258 -17.73 -2.13 11.50
CA SER A 258 -17.03 -1.13 10.69
C SER A 258 -16.35 -1.65 9.39
N MET A 259 -16.95 -2.64 8.70
CA MET A 259 -16.46 -3.02 7.36
C MET A 259 -16.85 -1.98 6.32
N ARG A 260 -15.94 -1.06 6.01
CA ARG A 260 -15.99 -0.23 4.80
C ARG A 260 -15.21 -0.94 3.69
N GLU A 261 -15.93 -1.39 2.67
CA GLU A 261 -15.39 -1.96 1.43
C GLU A 261 -14.64 -0.91 0.57
N ARG A 262 -13.43 -0.52 0.96
CA ARG A 262 -12.64 0.47 0.20
C ARG A 262 -11.77 -0.12 -0.92
N GLY A 263 -11.52 -1.43 -0.94
CA GLY A 263 -10.63 -2.07 -1.93
C GLY A 263 -11.31 -2.63 -3.18
N ALA A 264 -12.58 -3.03 -3.09
CA ALA A 264 -13.28 -3.71 -4.17
C ALA A 264 -13.54 -2.80 -5.40
N PHE A 265 -13.85 -1.53 -5.19
CA PHE A 265 -14.19 -0.60 -6.27
C PHE A 265 -13.04 -0.36 -7.26
N TRP A 266 -11.83 -0.11 -6.78
CA TRP A 266 -10.66 0.13 -7.64
C TRP A 266 -10.19 -1.13 -8.35
N GLY A 267 -10.24 -2.29 -7.67
CA GLY A 267 -9.95 -3.58 -8.29
C GLY A 267 -10.91 -3.90 -9.43
N MET A 268 -12.20 -3.68 -9.23
CA MET A 268 -13.23 -3.86 -10.27
C MET A 268 -13.05 -2.88 -11.44
N ARG A 269 -12.73 -1.61 -11.17
CA ARG A 269 -12.50 -0.61 -12.21
C ARG A 269 -11.26 -0.92 -13.05
N THR A 270 -10.17 -1.34 -12.42
CA THR A 270 -8.94 -1.75 -13.12
C THR A 270 -9.21 -2.98 -13.98
N LEU A 271 -9.92 -3.97 -13.45
CA LEU A 271 -10.31 -5.16 -14.18
C LEU A 271 -11.22 -4.82 -15.38
N ALA A 272 -12.13 -3.87 -15.24
CA ALA A 272 -12.98 -3.39 -16.32
C ALA A 272 -12.17 -2.69 -17.43
N VAL A 273 -11.15 -1.89 -17.09
CA VAL A 273 -10.25 -1.26 -18.06
C VAL A 273 -9.41 -2.31 -18.78
N VAL A 274 -8.83 -3.25 -18.05
CA VAL A 274 -8.06 -4.38 -18.62
C VAL A 274 -8.94 -5.22 -19.55
N TYR A 275 -10.19 -5.48 -19.15
CA TYR A 275 -11.16 -6.21 -19.97
C TYR A 275 -11.48 -5.48 -21.29
N ARG A 276 -11.65 -4.15 -21.24
CA ARG A 276 -11.90 -3.33 -22.45
C ARG A 276 -10.73 -3.29 -23.40
N VAL A 277 -9.50 -3.24 -22.89
CA VAL A 277 -8.28 -3.06 -23.70
C VAL A 277 -7.74 -4.39 -24.22
N LEU A 278 -7.71 -5.42 -23.40
CA LEU A 278 -7.06 -6.70 -23.69
C LEU A 278 -8.05 -7.84 -23.97
N GLY A 279 -9.34 -7.59 -23.79
CA GLY A 279 -10.41 -8.53 -24.07
C GLY A 279 -10.57 -9.66 -23.04
N ARG A 280 -11.66 -10.44 -23.19
CA ARG A 280 -12.09 -11.48 -22.25
C ARG A 280 -11.05 -12.60 -22.06
N ARG A 281 -10.37 -13.03 -23.12
CA ARG A 281 -9.42 -14.16 -23.06
C ARG A 281 -8.20 -13.84 -22.19
N VAL A 282 -7.66 -12.64 -22.30
CA VAL A 282 -6.51 -12.20 -21.52
C VAL A 282 -6.90 -12.03 -20.04
N CYS A 283 -8.08 -11.48 -19.76
CA CYS A 283 -8.58 -11.38 -18.38
C CYS A 283 -8.80 -12.74 -17.73
N LEU A 284 -9.32 -13.73 -18.47
CA LEU A 284 -9.46 -15.11 -17.98
C LEU A 284 -8.10 -15.74 -17.68
N ALA A 285 -7.12 -15.55 -18.55
CA ALA A 285 -5.77 -16.06 -18.34
C ALA A 285 -5.09 -15.40 -17.10
N ALA A 286 -5.24 -14.09 -16.94
CA ALA A 286 -4.72 -13.35 -15.78
C ALA A 286 -5.45 -13.71 -14.47
N MET A 287 -6.73 -14.07 -14.55
CA MET A 287 -7.52 -14.47 -13.38
C MET A 287 -7.17 -15.88 -12.90
N PHE A 288 -6.74 -16.76 -13.78
CA PHE A 288 -6.46 -18.16 -13.43
C PHE A 288 -5.47 -18.31 -12.27
N PRO A 289 -4.27 -17.69 -12.27
CA PRO A 289 -3.36 -17.75 -11.12
C PRO A 289 -3.94 -17.14 -9.85
N VAL A 290 -4.79 -16.13 -9.97
CA VAL A 290 -5.48 -15.52 -8.83
C VAL A 290 -6.49 -16.50 -8.21
N VAL A 291 -7.27 -17.20 -9.03
CA VAL A 291 -8.20 -18.24 -8.55
C VAL A 291 -7.44 -19.41 -7.90
N VAL A 292 -6.33 -19.87 -8.51
CA VAL A 292 -5.45 -20.88 -7.92
C VAL A 292 -4.95 -20.45 -6.55
N TYR A 293 -4.50 -19.20 -6.43
CA TYR A 293 -4.05 -18.63 -5.16
C TYR A 293 -5.16 -18.64 -4.09
N PHE A 294 -6.35 -18.10 -4.42
CA PHE A 294 -7.47 -18.08 -3.48
C PHE A 294 -7.98 -19.48 -3.14
N PHE A 295 -7.95 -20.40 -4.08
CA PHE A 295 -8.28 -21.79 -3.82
C PHE A 295 -7.28 -22.45 -2.88
N ALA A 296 -5.98 -22.20 -3.06
CA ALA A 296 -4.93 -22.75 -2.22
C ALA A 296 -4.96 -22.19 -0.79
N THR A 297 -5.21 -20.88 -0.63
CA THR A 297 -5.14 -20.18 0.65
C THR A 297 -6.47 -20.02 1.38
N GLY A 298 -7.60 -20.04 0.65
CA GLY A 298 -8.95 -19.76 1.15
C GLY A 298 -9.63 -20.96 1.82
N GLY A 299 -9.19 -21.36 3.03
CA GLY A 299 -9.77 -22.52 3.74
C GLY A 299 -11.26 -22.39 4.10
N VAL A 300 -11.75 -21.18 4.39
CA VAL A 300 -13.17 -20.91 4.70
C VAL A 300 -14.00 -21.00 3.43
N GLN A 301 -13.53 -20.37 2.35
CA GLN A 301 -14.20 -20.37 1.07
C GLN A 301 -14.28 -21.77 0.46
N ARG A 302 -13.22 -22.58 0.60
CA ARG A 302 -13.24 -23.99 0.16
C ARG A 302 -14.23 -24.83 0.96
N ARG A 303 -14.38 -24.58 2.27
CA ARG A 303 -15.41 -25.25 3.06
C ARG A 303 -16.81 -24.87 2.58
N ALA A 304 -17.07 -23.57 2.44
CA ALA A 304 -18.35 -23.10 1.93
C ALA A 304 -18.67 -23.65 0.52
N SER A 305 -17.67 -23.72 -0.36
CA SER A 305 -17.82 -24.34 -1.69
C SER A 305 -18.17 -25.82 -1.60
N ARG A 306 -17.51 -26.58 -0.71
CA ARG A 306 -17.82 -28.00 -0.51
C ARG A 306 -19.21 -28.20 0.09
N ASP A 307 -19.55 -27.42 1.11
CA ASP A 307 -20.88 -27.49 1.75
C ASP A 307 -21.99 -27.21 0.73
N PHE A 308 -21.80 -26.21 -0.14
CA PHE A 308 -22.72 -25.93 -1.24
C PHE A 308 -22.83 -27.11 -2.20
N LEU A 309 -21.74 -27.68 -2.66
CA LEU A 309 -21.71 -28.81 -3.59
C LEU A 309 -22.26 -30.08 -2.95
N ASP A 310 -22.02 -30.32 -1.65
CA ASP A 310 -22.60 -31.43 -0.91
C ASP A 310 -24.12 -31.30 -0.79
N HIS A 311 -24.65 -30.09 -0.58
CA HIS A 311 -26.08 -29.85 -0.61
C HIS A 311 -26.69 -30.08 -2.00
N ALA A 312 -26.03 -29.58 -3.06
CA ALA A 312 -26.44 -29.81 -4.43
C ALA A 312 -26.44 -31.30 -4.81
N TRP A 313 -25.45 -32.07 -4.33
CA TRP A 313 -25.41 -33.51 -4.52
C TRP A 313 -26.54 -34.22 -3.78
N ARG A 314 -26.81 -33.90 -2.52
CA ARG A 314 -27.92 -34.46 -1.74
C ARG A 314 -29.28 -34.13 -2.33
N ALA A 315 -29.40 -32.99 -3.01
CA ALA A 315 -30.60 -32.58 -3.72
C ALA A 315 -30.76 -33.26 -5.10
N GLY A 316 -29.82 -34.15 -5.50
CA GLY A 316 -29.88 -34.86 -6.77
C GLY A 316 -29.43 -34.01 -7.99
N LEU A 317 -28.90 -32.82 -7.76
CA LEU A 317 -28.45 -31.88 -8.83
C LEU A 317 -27.06 -32.25 -9.39
N LEU A 318 -26.33 -33.09 -8.68
CA LEU A 318 -25.00 -33.57 -9.13
C LEU A 318 -25.01 -35.11 -9.21
N PRO A 319 -24.43 -35.68 -10.29
CA PRO A 319 -24.43 -37.12 -10.52
C PRO A 319 -23.49 -37.90 -9.59
N GLN A 320 -22.48 -37.21 -9.02
CA GLN A 320 -21.44 -37.83 -8.19
C GLN A 320 -21.09 -36.95 -6.98
N ARG A 321 -20.48 -37.55 -5.94
CA ARG A 321 -19.98 -36.83 -4.79
C ARG A 321 -18.95 -35.74 -5.20
N PRO A 322 -19.00 -34.55 -4.59
CA PRO A 322 -18.08 -33.48 -4.91
C PRO A 322 -16.61 -33.84 -4.65
N THR A 323 -15.79 -33.63 -5.65
CA THR A 323 -14.32 -33.80 -5.57
C THR A 323 -13.64 -32.44 -5.32
N LEU A 324 -12.35 -32.48 -4.96
CA LEU A 324 -11.53 -31.27 -4.87
C LEU A 324 -11.47 -30.53 -6.22
N TRP A 325 -11.44 -31.26 -7.31
CA TRP A 325 -11.47 -30.70 -8.66
C TRP A 325 -12.78 -29.97 -8.94
N LEU A 326 -13.91 -30.55 -8.57
CA LEU A 326 -15.21 -29.90 -8.75
C LEU A 326 -15.31 -28.61 -7.89
N SER A 327 -14.76 -28.61 -6.68
CA SER A 327 -14.66 -27.40 -5.87
C SER A 327 -13.77 -26.33 -6.50
N PHE A 328 -12.67 -26.72 -7.17
CA PHE A 328 -11.83 -25.79 -7.92
C PHE A 328 -12.57 -25.22 -9.14
N CYS A 329 -13.27 -26.08 -9.90
CA CYS A 329 -14.10 -25.62 -11.01
C CYS A 329 -15.21 -24.66 -10.55
N HIS A 330 -15.80 -24.87 -9.38
CA HIS A 330 -16.80 -23.95 -8.78
C HIS A 330 -16.16 -22.59 -8.45
N PHE A 331 -14.93 -22.54 -7.92
CA PHE A 331 -14.20 -21.29 -7.73
C PHE A 331 -13.92 -20.57 -9.05
N LEU A 332 -13.49 -21.32 -10.05
CA LEU A 332 -13.22 -20.77 -11.38
C LEU A 332 -14.49 -20.19 -12.02
N SER A 333 -15.59 -20.92 -11.92
CA SER A 333 -16.92 -20.52 -12.40
C SER A 333 -17.40 -19.22 -11.73
N PHE A 334 -17.18 -19.10 -10.41
CA PHE A 334 -17.49 -17.87 -9.68
C PHE A 334 -16.65 -16.68 -10.18
N GLY A 335 -15.36 -16.88 -10.41
CA GLY A 335 -14.47 -15.85 -10.98
C GLY A 335 -14.92 -15.43 -12.39
N VAL A 336 -15.24 -16.38 -13.25
CA VAL A 336 -15.80 -16.10 -14.60
C VAL A 336 -17.09 -15.29 -14.52
N SER A 337 -17.99 -15.65 -13.61
CA SER A 337 -19.26 -14.96 -13.38
C SER A 337 -19.07 -13.50 -12.97
N ILE A 338 -18.05 -13.21 -12.16
CA ILE A 338 -17.70 -11.82 -11.82
C ILE A 338 -17.22 -11.04 -13.05
N LEU A 339 -16.39 -11.65 -13.89
CA LEU A 339 -15.94 -11.02 -15.15
C LEU A 339 -17.11 -10.75 -16.10
N ASP A 340 -18.01 -11.70 -16.25
CA ASP A 340 -19.17 -11.56 -17.13
C ASP A 340 -20.17 -10.50 -16.61
N LYS A 341 -20.35 -10.38 -15.29
CA LYS A 341 -21.12 -9.27 -14.68
C LYS A 341 -20.47 -7.91 -14.92
N LEU A 342 -19.13 -7.81 -14.79
CA LEU A 342 -18.40 -6.58 -15.10
C LEU A 342 -18.54 -6.20 -16.59
N ALA A 343 -18.49 -7.19 -17.48
CA ALA A 343 -18.70 -7.00 -18.91
C ALA A 343 -20.11 -6.46 -19.21
N ALA A 344 -21.14 -7.01 -18.56
CA ALA A 344 -22.52 -6.57 -18.69
C ALA A 344 -22.71 -5.11 -18.20
N TRP A 345 -22.07 -4.73 -17.09
CA TRP A 345 -22.14 -3.34 -16.56
C TRP A 345 -21.37 -2.33 -17.42
N THR A 346 -20.39 -2.77 -18.18
CA THR A 346 -19.60 -1.89 -19.07
C THR A 346 -20.20 -1.72 -20.47
N ALA A 347 -21.39 -2.25 -20.73
CA ALA A 347 -22.29 -1.96 -21.87
C ALA A 347 -21.83 -2.40 -23.27
N ASN A 348 -21.05 -3.48 -23.40
CA ASN A 348 -20.64 -3.97 -24.73
C ASN A 348 -20.91 -5.46 -24.98
N VAL A 349 -21.79 -6.09 -24.21
CA VAL A 349 -22.22 -7.47 -24.47
C VAL A 349 -23.70 -7.47 -24.82
N PRO A 350 -24.09 -8.00 -25.98
CA PRO A 350 -25.52 -8.18 -26.27
C PRO A 350 -26.13 -9.07 -25.18
N GLN A 351 -27.13 -8.57 -24.49
CA GLN A 351 -27.88 -9.34 -23.48
C GLN A 351 -28.67 -10.42 -24.18
N LEU A 352 -28.14 -11.63 -24.22
CA LEU A 352 -28.86 -12.81 -24.67
C LEU A 352 -29.61 -13.36 -23.47
N TRP A 353 -30.87 -13.00 -23.32
CA TRP A 353 -31.77 -13.62 -22.39
C TRP A 353 -32.18 -15.01 -22.91
N SER A 354 -32.12 -16.04 -22.05
CA SER A 354 -32.69 -17.35 -22.40
C SER A 354 -34.22 -17.25 -22.39
N ASP A 355 -34.90 -18.02 -23.23
CA ASP A 355 -36.37 -18.05 -23.29
C ASP A 355 -37.06 -18.21 -21.92
N PRO A 356 -36.54 -19.03 -20.98
CA PRO A 356 -37.09 -19.10 -19.62
C PRO A 356 -36.93 -17.81 -18.82
N SER A 357 -35.83 -17.03 -19.07
CA SER A 357 -35.61 -15.77 -18.35
C SER A 357 -36.54 -14.67 -18.87
N LEU A 358 -36.83 -14.65 -20.16
CA LEU A 358 -37.78 -13.72 -20.76
C LEU A 358 -39.18 -13.96 -20.22
N LYS A 359 -39.64 -15.22 -20.14
CA LYS A 359 -40.92 -15.59 -19.51
C LYS A 359 -41.00 -15.13 -18.06
N LEU A 360 -39.92 -15.29 -17.28
CA LEU A 360 -39.90 -14.85 -15.88
C LEU A 360 -40.06 -13.34 -15.75
N ILE A 361 -39.46 -12.56 -16.67
CA ILE A 361 -39.60 -11.10 -16.70
C ILE A 361 -41.01 -10.69 -17.07
N GLU A 362 -41.60 -11.30 -18.06
CA GLU A 362 -43.01 -11.08 -18.45
C GLU A 362 -43.97 -11.41 -17.33
N ASP A 363 -43.76 -12.54 -16.58
CA ASP A 363 -44.55 -12.95 -15.43
C ASP A 363 -44.43 -11.95 -14.27
N VAL A 364 -43.25 -11.40 -14.02
CA VAL A 364 -43.02 -10.38 -12.97
C VAL A 364 -43.67 -9.04 -13.36
N GLU A 365 -43.49 -8.59 -14.60
CA GLU A 365 -44.15 -7.39 -15.09
C GLU A 365 -45.67 -7.47 -15.10
N THR A 366 -46.24 -8.63 -15.46
CA THR A 366 -47.69 -8.84 -15.47
C THR A 366 -48.30 -9.07 -14.10
N SER A 367 -47.54 -9.63 -13.13
CA SER A 367 -48.00 -9.89 -11.77
C SER A 367 -47.90 -8.70 -10.82
N GLY A 368 -47.17 -7.63 -11.18
CA GLY A 368 -46.96 -6.43 -10.37
C GLY A 368 -46.26 -6.71 -9.03
N ARG A 369 -45.58 -7.86 -8.90
CA ARG A 369 -44.78 -8.26 -7.74
C ARG A 369 -43.31 -8.09 -8.06
N GLY A 370 -42.80 -6.91 -7.80
CA GLY A 370 -41.36 -6.58 -7.82
C GLY A 370 -40.77 -6.62 -6.42
#